data_fb2c090db1bb2facf4af0159d53dbb4b
#
_entry.id   fb2c090db1bb2facf4af0159d53dbb4b
#
_cell.length_a   1.000
_cell.length_b   1.000
_cell.length_c   1.000
_cell.angle_alpha   90.00
_cell.angle_beta   90.00
_cell.angle_gamma   90.00
#
_symmetry.space_group_name_H-M   'P 1'
#
loop_
_entity.id
_entity.type
_entity.pdbx_description
1 polymer ?
#
loop_
_entity_poly.entity_id
_entity_poly.type
_entity_poly.pdbx_seq_one_letter_code
_entity_poly.pdbx_strand_id
1 'polypeptide(L)'
;MKSPNYLLECCVDSAYSARMAKKGGADRLELCSNLVIGGTTPTLALYEQIRNQTDIRIHVLIRPRFGDFLYSEDETALICKEIDAFRAAGADGVVIGSLSPDGSLCTEQMKRFREHARDMSVTLHRAFDMCRDPFAALEETISLDIQTILTSGQAPDCLHGVDLLNKLHQAADGRIHLLAGAGVSAKTVPALIEKTSLTMTAGGFPHSDIYGSILACSSP
;
A
#
# COMPACT_ATOMS: atom_id res chain seq x y z
N MET A 1 -13.81 -21.75 15.60
CA MET A 1 -13.75 -20.84 14.44
C MET A 1 -12.29 -20.53 14.22
N LYS A 2 -11.75 -20.67 12.99
CA LYS A 2 -10.38 -20.19 12.70
C LYS A 2 -10.40 -18.67 12.85
N SER A 3 -9.45 -18.11 13.60
CA SER A 3 -9.24 -16.66 13.64
C SER A 3 -9.08 -16.16 12.19
N PRO A 4 -9.71 -15.05 11.80
CA PRO A 4 -9.45 -14.49 10.48
C PRO A 4 -7.95 -14.24 10.35
N ASN A 5 -7.35 -14.66 9.24
CA ASN A 5 -5.96 -14.35 8.95
C ASN A 5 -5.86 -12.87 8.62
N TYR A 6 -5.46 -12.07 9.60
CA TYR A 6 -5.16 -10.66 9.37
C TYR A 6 -3.79 -10.53 8.70
N LEU A 7 -3.67 -9.63 7.72
CA LEU A 7 -2.40 -9.25 7.12
C LEU A 7 -1.99 -7.88 7.64
N LEU A 8 -0.82 -7.82 8.26
CA LEU A 8 -0.18 -6.58 8.69
C LEU A 8 0.90 -6.18 7.69
N GLU A 9 0.68 -5.08 6.99
CA GLU A 9 1.72 -4.43 6.20
C GLU A 9 2.39 -3.31 6.99
N CYS A 10 3.71 -3.21 6.90
CA CYS A 10 4.47 -2.12 7.49
C CYS A 10 5.17 -1.30 6.42
N CYS A 11 4.90 0.01 6.38
CA CYS A 11 5.66 0.97 5.58
C CYS A 11 7.02 1.21 6.22
N VAL A 12 8.09 1.01 5.45
CA VAL A 12 9.48 1.08 5.92
C VAL A 12 10.35 1.86 4.94
N ASP A 13 11.35 2.58 5.43
CA ASP A 13 12.25 3.42 4.63
C ASP A 13 13.74 3.16 4.91
N SER A 14 14.05 2.11 5.65
CA SER A 14 15.41 1.74 6.00
C SER A 14 15.54 0.24 6.30
N ALA A 15 16.76 -0.30 6.18
CA ALA A 15 17.02 -1.69 6.58
C ALA A 15 16.78 -1.92 8.08
N TYR A 16 16.89 -0.89 8.90
CA TYR A 16 16.58 -0.98 10.33
C TYR A 16 15.08 -1.14 10.54
N SER A 17 14.24 -0.25 9.97
CA SER A 17 12.77 -0.34 10.10
C SER A 17 12.23 -1.64 9.52
N ALA A 18 12.80 -2.14 8.40
CA ALA A 18 12.42 -3.43 7.82
C ALA A 18 12.69 -4.61 8.78
N ARG A 19 13.86 -4.64 9.44
CA ARG A 19 14.16 -5.67 10.46
C ARG A 19 13.22 -5.59 11.66
N MET A 20 12.89 -4.37 12.10
CA MET A 20 11.98 -4.19 13.24
C MET A 20 10.56 -4.59 12.89
N ALA A 21 10.07 -4.25 11.69
CA ALA A 21 8.77 -4.69 11.22
C ALA A 21 8.67 -6.23 11.15
N LYS A 22 9.66 -6.90 10.57
CA LYS A 22 9.72 -8.38 10.56
C LYS A 22 9.72 -8.97 11.97
N LYS A 23 10.54 -8.42 12.88
CA LYS A 23 10.61 -8.86 14.28
C LYS A 23 9.28 -8.66 15.01
N GLY A 24 8.53 -7.62 14.64
CA GLY A 24 7.21 -7.31 15.18
C GLY A 24 6.08 -8.13 14.59
N GLY A 25 6.36 -9.05 13.65
CA GLY A 25 5.35 -9.93 13.07
C GLY A 25 4.63 -9.35 11.85
N ALA A 26 5.22 -8.38 11.16
CA ALA A 26 4.69 -7.95 9.87
C ALA A 26 4.69 -9.11 8.86
N ASP A 27 3.62 -9.21 8.07
CA ASP A 27 3.46 -10.20 7.02
C ASP A 27 4.02 -9.73 5.68
N ARG A 28 4.06 -8.39 5.49
CA ARG A 28 4.52 -7.72 4.28
C ARG A 28 5.14 -6.36 4.62
N LEU A 29 6.11 -5.95 3.83
CA LEU A 29 6.67 -4.59 3.86
C LEU A 29 6.18 -3.80 2.65
N GLU A 30 5.83 -2.53 2.86
CA GLU A 30 5.81 -1.52 1.81
C GLU A 30 7.11 -0.73 1.91
N LEU A 31 8.02 -0.95 0.96
CA LEU A 31 9.31 -0.26 0.95
C LEU A 31 9.20 1.08 0.24
N CYS A 32 9.53 2.13 0.97
CA CYS A 32 9.45 3.52 0.52
C CYS A 32 10.78 4.24 0.74
N SER A 33 10.87 5.45 0.22
CA SER A 33 11.72 6.52 0.71
C SER A 33 10.85 7.70 1.13
N ASN A 34 11.39 8.62 1.94
CA ASN A 34 10.73 9.89 2.23
C ASN A 34 9.31 9.76 2.82
N LEU A 35 9.09 8.87 3.76
CA LEU A 35 7.77 8.62 4.38
C LEU A 35 7.13 9.88 4.97
N VAL A 36 7.92 10.85 5.44
CA VAL A 36 7.46 12.13 6.01
C VAL A 36 6.61 12.93 5.01
N ILE A 37 6.88 12.80 3.70
CA ILE A 37 6.13 13.48 2.63
C ILE A 37 5.18 12.52 1.90
N GLY A 38 4.82 11.42 2.51
CA GLY A 38 3.88 10.43 1.96
C GLY A 38 4.51 9.34 1.09
N GLY A 39 5.85 9.24 1.12
CA GLY A 39 6.59 8.20 0.41
C GLY A 39 6.90 8.53 -1.06
N THR A 40 8.06 8.10 -1.50
CA THR A 40 8.52 8.09 -2.91
C THR A 40 9.23 6.78 -3.21
N THR A 41 9.57 6.53 -4.47
CA THR A 41 10.33 5.34 -4.89
C THR A 41 11.63 5.23 -4.08
N PRO A 42 11.90 4.07 -3.45
CA PRO A 42 13.18 3.82 -2.78
C PRO A 42 14.29 3.56 -3.80
N THR A 43 15.54 3.62 -3.36
CA THR A 43 16.65 3.19 -4.21
C THR A 43 16.68 1.67 -4.36
N LEU A 44 17.10 1.19 -5.53
CA LEU A 44 17.29 -0.25 -5.77
C LEU A 44 18.31 -0.84 -4.78
N ALA A 45 19.36 -0.09 -4.44
CA ALA A 45 20.37 -0.52 -3.46
C ALA A 45 19.78 -0.76 -2.07
N LEU A 46 18.81 0.07 -1.62
CA LEU A 46 18.12 -0.15 -0.35
C LEU A 46 17.26 -1.42 -0.41
N TYR A 47 16.55 -1.64 -1.53
CA TYR A 47 15.77 -2.86 -1.75
C TYR A 47 16.67 -4.11 -1.67
N GLU A 48 17.77 -4.15 -2.42
CA GLU A 48 18.71 -5.27 -2.43
C GLU A 48 19.30 -5.53 -1.03
N GLN A 49 19.67 -4.47 -0.31
CA GLN A 49 20.16 -4.58 1.07
C GLN A 49 19.13 -5.24 1.99
N ILE A 50 17.86 -4.88 1.88
CA ILE A 50 16.79 -5.45 2.71
C ILE A 50 16.50 -6.89 2.25
N ARG A 51 16.39 -7.13 0.94
CA ARG A 51 16.12 -8.47 0.39
C ARG A 51 17.16 -9.50 0.82
N ASN A 52 18.43 -9.12 0.87
CA ASN A 52 19.51 -9.98 1.36
C ASN A 52 19.42 -10.32 2.86
N GLN A 53 18.62 -9.61 3.63
CA GLN A 53 18.47 -9.78 5.08
C GLN A 53 17.15 -10.45 5.49
N THR A 54 16.21 -10.60 4.56
CA THR A 54 14.87 -11.10 4.90
C THR A 54 14.19 -11.77 3.70
N ASP A 55 13.35 -12.75 4.01
CA ASP A 55 12.46 -13.46 3.10
C ASP A 55 11.01 -12.94 3.13
N ILE A 56 10.72 -11.93 3.97
CA ILE A 56 9.39 -11.30 4.03
C ILE A 56 9.01 -10.71 2.67
N ARG A 57 7.74 -10.75 2.32
CA ARG A 57 7.25 -10.11 1.09
C ARG A 57 7.51 -8.61 1.10
N ILE A 58 8.02 -8.08 -0.01
CA ILE A 58 8.31 -6.66 -0.19
C ILE A 58 7.53 -6.13 -1.39
N HIS A 59 6.58 -5.26 -1.13
CA HIS A 59 5.97 -4.41 -2.15
C HIS A 59 6.71 -3.08 -2.19
N VAL A 60 7.06 -2.60 -3.36
CA VAL A 60 7.85 -1.38 -3.53
C VAL A 60 6.96 -0.24 -3.99
N LEU A 61 6.98 0.88 -3.28
CA LEU A 61 6.31 2.09 -3.73
C LEU A 61 7.00 2.65 -4.97
N ILE A 62 6.25 2.80 -6.06
CA ILE A 62 6.72 3.44 -7.28
C ILE A 62 6.01 4.78 -7.43
N ARG A 63 6.65 5.83 -6.95
CA ARG A 63 6.17 7.20 -6.96
C ARG A 63 7.35 8.14 -7.15
N PRO A 64 7.52 8.74 -8.33
CA PRO A 64 8.74 9.49 -8.68
C PRO A 64 8.90 10.80 -7.89
N ARG A 65 7.81 11.38 -7.43
CA ARG A 65 7.81 12.66 -6.69
C ARG A 65 6.68 12.75 -5.69
N PHE A 66 6.78 13.66 -4.75
CA PHE A 66 5.67 14.09 -3.89
C PHE A 66 4.67 14.98 -4.66
N GLY A 67 3.54 15.29 -4.03
CA GLY A 67 2.48 16.12 -4.62
C GLY A 67 1.33 15.27 -5.17
N ASP A 68 0.78 15.71 -6.28
CA ASP A 68 -0.33 15.04 -6.95
C ASP A 68 0.07 13.69 -7.60
N PHE A 69 -0.93 13.08 -8.23
CA PHE A 69 -0.76 11.82 -8.96
C PHE A 69 -1.06 12.00 -10.46
N LEU A 70 -0.89 13.22 -10.97
CA LEU A 70 -1.04 13.56 -12.38
C LEU A 70 0.33 13.48 -13.05
N TYR A 71 0.62 12.41 -13.75
CA TYR A 71 1.95 12.16 -14.32
C TYR A 71 2.00 12.53 -15.79
N SER A 72 3.09 13.22 -16.16
CA SER A 72 3.46 13.44 -17.56
C SER A 72 3.87 12.12 -18.24
N GLU A 73 4.02 12.14 -19.56
CA GLU A 73 4.51 10.96 -20.30
C GLU A 73 5.93 10.56 -19.88
N ASP A 74 6.81 11.56 -19.59
CA ASP A 74 8.15 11.28 -19.10
C ASP A 74 8.14 10.60 -17.73
N GLU A 75 7.28 11.06 -16.82
CA GLU A 75 7.11 10.45 -15.50
C GLU A 75 6.49 9.06 -15.61
N THR A 76 5.54 8.87 -16.51
CA THR A 76 4.94 7.56 -16.81
C THR A 76 5.99 6.57 -17.33
N ALA A 77 6.85 7.02 -18.26
CA ALA A 77 7.95 6.20 -18.76
C ALA A 77 8.98 5.88 -17.67
N LEU A 78 9.24 6.82 -16.74
CA LEU A 78 10.10 6.58 -15.58
C LEU A 78 9.50 5.52 -14.66
N ILE A 79 8.21 5.64 -14.29
CA ILE A 79 7.50 4.67 -13.46
C ILE A 79 7.60 3.26 -14.08
N CYS A 80 7.35 3.12 -15.38
CA CYS A 80 7.46 1.84 -16.07
C CYS A 80 8.88 1.23 -15.95
N LYS A 81 9.93 2.04 -16.13
CA LYS A 81 11.33 1.59 -15.98
C LYS A 81 11.64 1.18 -14.53
N GLU A 82 11.14 1.90 -13.53
CA GLU A 82 11.33 1.54 -12.12
C GLU A 82 10.62 0.23 -11.80
N ILE A 83 9.38 0.02 -12.28
CA ILE A 83 8.66 -1.25 -12.15
C ILE A 83 9.50 -2.41 -12.73
N ASP A 84 10.02 -2.24 -13.95
CA ASP A 84 10.86 -3.27 -14.59
C ASP A 84 12.15 -3.56 -13.79
N ALA A 85 12.79 -2.51 -13.24
CA ALA A 85 14.01 -2.65 -12.44
C ALA A 85 13.75 -3.44 -11.14
N PHE A 86 12.69 -3.09 -10.40
CA PHE A 86 12.35 -3.82 -9.17
C PHE A 86 11.84 -5.24 -9.46
N ARG A 87 11.12 -5.46 -10.55
CA ARG A 87 10.74 -6.79 -11.00
C ARG A 87 11.98 -7.64 -11.31
N ALA A 88 12.95 -7.10 -12.05
CA ALA A 88 14.20 -7.79 -12.34
C ALA A 88 15.01 -8.11 -11.07
N ALA A 89 14.91 -7.28 -10.04
CA ALA A 89 15.52 -7.51 -8.73
C ALA A 89 14.76 -8.51 -7.86
N GLY A 90 13.59 -8.99 -8.29
CA GLY A 90 12.78 -10.00 -7.57
C GLY A 90 11.85 -9.43 -6.51
N ALA A 91 11.33 -8.21 -6.71
CA ALA A 91 10.28 -7.67 -5.84
C ALA A 91 8.99 -8.51 -5.93
N ASP A 92 8.32 -8.68 -4.80
CA ASP A 92 7.08 -9.46 -4.72
C ASP A 92 5.86 -8.69 -5.23
N GLY A 93 5.94 -7.36 -5.22
CA GLY A 93 4.88 -6.48 -5.71
C GLY A 93 5.30 -5.03 -5.82
N VAL A 94 4.40 -4.23 -6.40
CA VAL A 94 4.55 -2.77 -6.52
C VAL A 94 3.30 -2.06 -6.02
N VAL A 95 3.51 -0.84 -5.52
CA VAL A 95 2.46 0.05 -5.04
C VAL A 95 2.47 1.29 -5.93
N ILE A 96 1.39 1.49 -6.68
CA ILE A 96 1.29 2.47 -7.76
C ILE A 96 -0.06 3.20 -7.72
N GLY A 97 -0.20 4.28 -8.47
CA GLY A 97 -1.48 4.96 -8.67
C GLY A 97 -1.30 6.22 -9.49
N SER A 98 -2.25 6.47 -10.38
CA SER A 98 -2.28 7.65 -11.24
C SER A 98 -3.71 8.12 -11.43
N LEU A 99 -3.89 9.44 -11.47
CA LEU A 99 -5.18 10.10 -11.66
C LEU A 99 -5.18 10.91 -12.95
N SER A 100 -6.37 11.16 -13.44
CA SER A 100 -6.66 12.14 -14.50
C SER A 100 -6.99 13.51 -13.88
N PRO A 101 -6.86 14.62 -14.64
CA PRO A 101 -7.15 15.96 -14.12
C PRO A 101 -8.59 16.15 -13.63
N ASP A 102 -9.53 15.32 -14.06
CA ASP A 102 -10.92 15.35 -13.61
C ASP A 102 -11.18 14.55 -12.32
N GLY A 103 -10.12 14.00 -11.71
CA GLY A 103 -10.18 13.21 -10.50
C GLY A 103 -10.60 11.75 -10.70
N SER A 104 -10.71 11.26 -11.94
CA SER A 104 -10.87 9.83 -12.20
C SER A 104 -9.54 9.08 -12.14
N LEU A 105 -9.56 7.75 -12.02
CA LEU A 105 -8.37 6.93 -12.20
C LEU A 105 -7.86 7.07 -13.64
N CYS A 106 -6.57 7.28 -13.84
CA CYS A 106 -5.98 7.29 -15.17
C CYS A 106 -5.77 5.84 -15.64
N THR A 107 -6.83 5.21 -16.15
CA THR A 107 -6.84 3.79 -16.51
C THR A 107 -5.82 3.45 -17.59
N GLU A 108 -5.51 4.37 -18.50
CA GLU A 108 -4.49 4.19 -19.54
C GLU A 108 -3.09 4.02 -18.92
N GLN A 109 -2.68 4.92 -18.02
CA GLN A 109 -1.40 4.82 -17.32
C GLN A 109 -1.38 3.62 -16.38
N MET A 110 -2.45 3.39 -15.62
CA MET A 110 -2.55 2.23 -14.72
C MET A 110 -2.44 0.90 -15.46
N LYS A 111 -3.03 0.78 -16.65
CA LYS A 111 -2.88 -0.39 -17.52
C LYS A 111 -1.42 -0.62 -17.92
N ARG A 112 -0.72 0.43 -18.36
CA ARG A 112 0.71 0.36 -18.68
C ARG A 112 1.54 -0.10 -17.49
N PHE A 113 1.29 0.44 -16.30
CA PHE A 113 1.98 0.03 -15.08
C PHE A 113 1.71 -1.44 -14.75
N ARG A 114 0.46 -1.89 -14.85
CA ARG A 114 0.09 -3.29 -14.64
C ARG A 114 0.77 -4.24 -15.63
N GLU A 115 0.87 -3.84 -16.90
CA GLU A 115 1.56 -4.61 -17.93
C GLU A 115 3.07 -4.77 -17.62
N HIS A 116 3.74 -3.73 -17.10
CA HIS A 116 5.14 -3.80 -16.68
C HIS A 116 5.31 -4.62 -15.38
N ALA A 117 4.34 -4.62 -14.49
CA ALA A 117 4.36 -5.41 -13.25
C ALA A 117 4.28 -6.93 -13.50
N ARG A 118 3.65 -7.37 -14.59
CA ARG A 118 3.50 -8.78 -14.99
C ARG A 118 2.96 -9.66 -13.88
N ASP A 119 3.79 -10.55 -13.33
CA ASP A 119 3.48 -11.53 -12.28
C ASP A 119 3.59 -10.96 -10.86
N MET A 120 4.13 -9.74 -10.69
CA MET A 120 4.14 -9.06 -9.40
C MET A 120 2.73 -8.71 -8.95
N SER A 121 2.50 -8.76 -7.63
CA SER A 121 1.29 -8.21 -7.03
C SER A 121 1.24 -6.70 -7.18
N VAL A 122 0.07 -6.14 -7.46
CA VAL A 122 -0.12 -4.69 -7.61
C VAL A 122 -1.08 -4.17 -6.56
N THR A 123 -0.67 -3.10 -5.89
CA THR A 123 -1.51 -2.33 -4.97
C THR A 123 -1.74 -0.93 -5.55
N LEU A 124 -2.99 -0.51 -5.70
CA LEU A 124 -3.33 0.89 -5.92
C LEU A 124 -3.19 1.64 -4.59
N HIS A 125 -2.28 2.61 -4.54
CA HIS A 125 -2.04 3.40 -3.33
C HIS A 125 -3.12 4.45 -3.08
N ARG A 126 -2.89 5.33 -2.09
CA ARG A 126 -3.84 6.36 -1.64
C ARG A 126 -4.19 7.44 -2.68
N ALA A 127 -3.74 7.35 -3.94
CA ALA A 127 -4.37 8.07 -5.03
C ALA A 127 -5.86 7.76 -5.11
N PHE A 128 -6.27 6.54 -4.71
CA PHE A 128 -7.67 6.14 -4.58
C PHE A 128 -8.46 7.08 -3.65
N ASP A 129 -7.86 7.57 -2.57
CA ASP A 129 -8.52 8.48 -1.64
C ASP A 129 -8.79 9.88 -2.24
N MET A 130 -8.14 10.20 -3.37
CA MET A 130 -8.31 11.44 -4.11
C MET A 130 -9.23 11.30 -5.32
N CYS A 131 -9.74 10.10 -5.60
CA CYS A 131 -10.68 9.87 -6.70
C CYS A 131 -12.02 10.55 -6.43
N ARG A 132 -12.61 11.15 -7.46
CA ARG A 132 -13.93 11.80 -7.37
C ARG A 132 -15.08 10.81 -7.09
N ASP A 133 -14.96 9.58 -7.59
CA ASP A 133 -15.94 8.51 -7.40
C ASP A 133 -15.21 7.21 -6.99
N PRO A 134 -15.25 6.83 -5.71
CA PRO A 134 -14.54 5.66 -5.23
C PRO A 134 -15.15 4.34 -5.71
N PHE A 135 -16.43 4.30 -6.08
CA PHE A 135 -17.04 3.08 -6.59
C PHE A 135 -16.68 2.85 -8.06
N ALA A 136 -16.65 3.91 -8.89
CA ALA A 136 -16.13 3.82 -10.23
C ALA A 136 -14.66 3.40 -10.24
N ALA A 137 -13.83 4.03 -9.40
CA ALA A 137 -12.41 3.68 -9.25
C ALA A 137 -12.20 2.23 -8.75
N LEU A 138 -13.08 1.71 -7.89
CA LEU A 138 -13.06 0.31 -7.45
C LEU A 138 -13.26 -0.64 -8.64
N GLU A 139 -14.29 -0.43 -9.45
CA GLU A 139 -14.58 -1.28 -10.60
C GLU A 139 -13.50 -1.19 -11.69
N GLU A 140 -12.99 0.02 -11.95
CA GLU A 140 -11.84 0.23 -12.85
C GLU A 140 -10.60 -0.54 -12.37
N THR A 141 -10.29 -0.48 -11.07
CA THR A 141 -9.15 -1.18 -10.46
C THR A 141 -9.30 -2.70 -10.59
N ILE A 142 -10.50 -3.23 -10.36
CA ILE A 142 -10.80 -4.66 -10.55
C ILE A 142 -10.62 -5.06 -12.03
N SER A 143 -11.11 -4.24 -12.97
CA SER A 143 -11.00 -4.52 -14.40
C SER A 143 -9.55 -4.55 -14.90
N LEU A 144 -8.64 -3.87 -14.21
CA LEU A 144 -7.21 -3.83 -14.50
C LEU A 144 -6.43 -5.00 -13.87
N ASP A 145 -7.10 -5.97 -13.24
CA ASP A 145 -6.46 -7.10 -12.53
C ASP A 145 -5.45 -6.63 -11.48
N ILE A 146 -5.82 -5.61 -10.70
CA ILE A 146 -5.07 -5.12 -9.55
C ILE A 146 -5.58 -5.83 -8.30
N GLN A 147 -4.69 -6.31 -7.43
CA GLN A 147 -5.04 -7.22 -6.35
C GLN A 147 -5.45 -6.50 -5.07
N THR A 148 -4.99 -5.26 -4.85
CA THR A 148 -5.21 -4.55 -3.59
C THR A 148 -5.45 -3.06 -3.81
N ILE A 149 -6.35 -2.46 -3.03
CA ILE A 149 -6.50 -1.00 -2.91
C ILE A 149 -6.13 -0.60 -1.48
N LEU A 150 -5.15 0.29 -1.33
CA LEU A 150 -4.81 0.95 -0.08
C LEU A 150 -5.62 2.23 0.05
N THR A 151 -6.45 2.32 1.09
CA THR A 151 -7.36 3.46 1.27
C THR A 151 -7.63 3.77 2.74
N SER A 152 -7.89 5.03 3.04
CA SER A 152 -8.44 5.48 4.32
C SER A 152 -9.98 5.64 4.28
N GLY A 153 -10.64 5.24 3.18
CA GLY A 153 -12.05 5.54 2.96
C GLY A 153 -12.28 7.01 2.63
N GLN A 154 -11.37 7.63 1.86
CA GLN A 154 -11.41 9.06 1.48
C GLN A 154 -11.50 10.02 2.68
N ALA A 155 -11.05 9.58 3.84
CA ALA A 155 -11.05 10.34 5.08
C ALA A 155 -9.61 10.69 5.53
N PRO A 156 -9.43 11.61 6.49
CA PRO A 156 -8.10 11.92 7.02
C PRO A 156 -7.34 10.70 7.54
N ASP A 157 -8.06 9.74 8.14
CA ASP A 157 -7.55 8.45 8.58
C ASP A 157 -8.60 7.34 8.46
N CYS A 158 -8.17 6.09 8.60
CA CYS A 158 -9.03 4.92 8.42
C CYS A 158 -10.18 4.80 9.44
N LEU A 159 -10.06 5.37 10.64
CA LEU A 159 -11.14 5.34 11.63
C LEU A 159 -12.28 6.31 11.30
N HIS A 160 -11.95 7.45 10.68
CA HIS A 160 -12.96 8.37 10.16
C HIS A 160 -13.60 7.86 8.86
N GLY A 161 -12.90 7.00 8.11
CA GLY A 161 -13.39 6.43 6.85
C GLY A 161 -14.14 5.10 6.97
N VAL A 162 -14.42 4.61 8.17
CA VAL A 162 -15.02 3.28 8.41
C VAL A 162 -16.28 3.02 7.57
N ASP A 163 -17.18 4.00 7.45
CA ASP A 163 -18.43 3.85 6.71
C ASP A 163 -18.18 3.57 5.22
N LEU A 164 -17.27 4.32 4.60
CA LEU A 164 -16.91 4.10 3.19
C LEU A 164 -16.11 2.81 3.01
N LEU A 165 -15.18 2.52 3.92
CA LEU A 165 -14.42 1.26 3.91
C LEU A 165 -15.34 0.04 3.90
N ASN A 166 -16.38 0.02 4.75
CA ASN A 166 -17.36 -1.06 4.77
C ASN A 166 -18.19 -1.15 3.48
N LYS A 167 -18.63 -0.01 2.94
CA LYS A 167 -19.37 0.03 1.67
C LYS A 167 -18.52 -0.47 0.51
N LEU A 168 -17.27 -0.07 0.44
CA LEU A 168 -16.33 -0.53 -0.58
C LEU A 168 -16.04 -2.03 -0.43
N HIS A 169 -15.89 -2.52 0.81
CA HIS A 169 -15.69 -3.94 1.07
C HIS A 169 -16.88 -4.78 0.59
N GLN A 170 -18.10 -4.32 0.85
CA GLN A 170 -19.32 -4.96 0.34
C GLN A 170 -19.38 -4.92 -1.19
N ALA A 171 -19.10 -3.77 -1.81
CA ALA A 171 -19.09 -3.63 -3.26
C ALA A 171 -17.98 -4.45 -3.93
N ALA A 172 -16.83 -4.58 -3.29
CA ALA A 172 -15.72 -5.41 -3.77
C ALA A 172 -16.10 -6.91 -3.87
N ASP A 173 -16.96 -7.40 -2.99
CA ASP A 173 -17.47 -8.79 -2.98
C ASP A 173 -16.39 -9.85 -3.18
N GLY A 174 -15.26 -9.69 -2.50
CA GLY A 174 -14.11 -10.58 -2.59
C GLY A 174 -13.31 -10.54 -3.90
N ARG A 175 -13.66 -9.67 -4.86
CA ARG A 175 -12.98 -9.53 -6.16
C ARG A 175 -11.63 -8.82 -6.05
N ILE A 176 -11.42 -8.03 -4.99
CA ILE A 176 -10.21 -7.29 -4.72
C ILE A 176 -10.03 -7.12 -3.21
N HIS A 177 -8.80 -7.01 -2.73
CA HIS A 177 -8.53 -6.77 -1.33
C HIS A 177 -8.53 -5.28 -1.01
N LEU A 178 -9.17 -4.90 0.11
CA LEU A 178 -9.04 -3.56 0.68
C LEU A 178 -8.03 -3.59 1.83
N LEU A 179 -7.03 -2.74 1.74
CA LEU A 179 -5.98 -2.53 2.72
C LEU A 179 -6.25 -1.19 3.42
N ALA A 180 -6.69 -1.23 4.67
CA ALA A 180 -6.93 -0.01 5.42
C ALA A 180 -5.62 0.68 5.78
N GLY A 181 -5.48 1.96 5.42
CA GLY A 181 -4.28 2.76 5.67
C GLY A 181 -4.60 4.15 6.21
N ALA A 182 -3.57 4.90 6.57
CA ALA A 182 -3.59 6.17 7.27
C ALA A 182 -4.08 6.07 8.73
N GLY A 183 -3.20 6.43 9.65
CA GLY A 183 -3.50 6.42 11.08
C GLY A 183 -3.57 5.03 11.72
N VAL A 184 -3.17 3.99 11.00
CA VAL A 184 -3.08 2.63 11.55
C VAL A 184 -1.89 2.53 12.51
N SER A 185 -2.18 2.07 13.72
CA SER A 185 -1.19 1.89 14.80
C SER A 185 -1.70 0.85 15.79
N ALA A 186 -0.87 0.38 16.71
CA ALA A 186 -1.29 -0.52 17.78
C ALA A 186 -2.48 -0.01 18.60
N LYS A 187 -2.66 1.33 18.68
CA LYS A 187 -3.78 1.95 19.39
C LYS A 187 -5.08 1.94 18.59
N THR A 188 -4.99 2.03 17.26
CA THR A 188 -6.16 2.17 16.37
C THR A 188 -6.63 0.85 15.76
N VAL A 189 -5.74 -0.14 15.61
CA VAL A 189 -6.06 -1.47 15.05
C VAL A 189 -7.22 -2.17 15.75
N PRO A 190 -7.31 -2.23 17.10
CA PRO A 190 -8.45 -2.89 17.76
C PRO A 190 -9.80 -2.29 17.35
N ALA A 191 -9.90 -0.96 17.35
CA ALA A 191 -11.13 -0.27 16.94
C ALA A 191 -11.42 -0.44 15.45
N LEU A 192 -10.40 -0.51 14.60
CA LEU A 192 -10.57 -0.76 13.17
C LEU A 192 -11.13 -2.17 12.91
N ILE A 193 -10.58 -3.19 13.57
CA ILE A 193 -11.03 -4.58 13.47
C ILE A 193 -12.47 -4.71 13.97
N GLU A 194 -12.83 -4.04 15.08
CA GLU A 194 -14.19 -4.07 15.63
C GLU A 194 -15.22 -3.43 14.68
N LYS A 195 -14.84 -2.34 14.00
CA LYS A 195 -15.75 -1.52 13.19
C LYS A 195 -15.79 -1.91 11.71
N THR A 196 -14.87 -2.73 11.24
CA THR A 196 -14.78 -3.12 9.82
C THR A 196 -14.71 -4.63 9.68
N SER A 197 -15.08 -5.12 8.49
CA SER A 197 -14.83 -6.52 8.09
C SER A 197 -13.49 -6.71 7.37
N LEU A 198 -12.63 -5.69 7.39
CA LEU A 198 -11.35 -5.74 6.70
C LEU A 198 -10.36 -6.63 7.46
N THR A 199 -9.60 -7.41 6.70
CA THR A 199 -8.57 -8.31 7.22
C THR A 199 -7.15 -7.87 6.88
N MET A 200 -6.99 -6.70 6.24
CA MET A 200 -5.70 -6.15 5.85
C MET A 200 -5.55 -4.70 6.34
N THR A 201 -4.43 -4.43 6.98
CA THR A 201 -4.09 -3.07 7.47
C THR A 201 -2.66 -2.71 7.12
N ALA A 202 -2.42 -1.45 6.75
CA ALA A 202 -1.09 -0.89 6.49
C ALA A 202 -0.79 0.23 7.48
N GLY A 203 0.30 0.11 8.23
CA GLY A 203 0.76 1.11 9.18
C GLY A 203 2.20 1.55 8.90
N GLY A 204 2.46 2.87 8.99
CA GLY A 204 3.80 3.41 9.08
C GLY A 204 4.12 3.71 10.54
N PHE A 205 5.29 3.30 11.01
CA PHE A 205 5.74 3.60 12.36
C PHE A 205 6.84 4.67 12.28
N PRO A 206 6.66 5.85 12.90
CA PRO A 206 7.77 6.79 13.04
C PRO A 206 8.91 6.14 13.83
N HIS A 207 10.14 6.50 13.51
CA HIS A 207 11.36 5.92 14.12
C HIS A 207 11.33 5.88 15.65
N SER A 208 10.60 6.79 16.30
CA SER A 208 10.47 6.86 17.76
C SER A 208 9.53 5.82 18.37
N ASP A 209 8.55 5.31 17.61
CA ASP A 209 7.45 4.49 18.16
C ASP A 209 7.63 2.98 17.92
N ILE A 210 8.63 2.59 17.12
CA ILE A 210 8.89 1.19 16.76
C ILE A 210 9.20 0.33 17.99
N TYR A 211 9.80 0.90 19.03
CA TYR A 211 10.13 0.16 20.26
C TYR A 211 8.95 -0.12 21.19
N GLY A 212 7.91 0.70 21.16
CA GLY A 212 6.78 0.57 22.08
C GLY A 212 5.55 -0.17 21.53
N SER A 213 5.29 -0.03 20.23
CA SER A 213 3.99 -0.41 19.65
C SER A 213 3.96 -1.86 19.17
N ILE A 214 5.08 -2.41 18.71
CA ILE A 214 5.15 -3.79 18.17
C ILE A 214 5.11 -4.82 19.31
N LEU A 215 5.67 -4.50 20.47
CA LEU A 215 5.64 -5.39 21.64
C LEU A 215 4.26 -5.49 22.31
N ALA A 216 3.36 -4.54 22.07
CA ALA A 216 2.00 -4.54 22.63
C ALA A 216 1.02 -5.44 21.87
N CYS A 217 1.31 -5.78 20.60
CA CYS A 217 0.46 -6.70 19.81
C CYS A 217 0.80 -8.18 20.00
N SER A 218 1.87 -8.52 20.72
CA SER A 218 2.35 -9.91 20.92
C SER A 218 2.02 -10.50 22.29
N SER A 219 1.11 -9.93 23.04
CA SER A 219 0.60 -10.56 24.27
C SER A 219 -0.73 -11.26 24.01
N PRO A 220 -0.87 -12.54 24.45
CA PRO A 220 -2.01 -13.40 24.20
C PRO A 220 -3.31 -12.87 24.80
#